data_f7257ae86cecd454533a50af2a130aaf
#
_entry.id   f7257ae86cecd454533a50af2a130aaf
#
_cell.length_a   1.000
_cell.length_b   1.000
_cell.length_c   1.000
_cell.angle_alpha   90.00
_cell.angle_beta   90.00
_cell.angle_gamma   90.00
#
_symmetry.space_group_name_H-M   'P 1'
#
loop_
_entity.id
_entity.type
_entity.pdbx_description
1 polymer ?
#
loop_
_entity_poly.entity_id
_entity_poly.type
_entity_poly.pdbx_seq_one_letter_code
_entity_poly.pdbx_strand_id
1 'polypeptide(L)'
;MRGMLSFLASVAFVLAAIWLLGAVLRSPEVRRAFERIDPLPRIAGPGAPVSAPDPAIASDPDVRRASRSVVRVLGTACGLGIEGSGWVATPGLVVTNAHVVAGQDETEVTTVDGASLDAVPVHYDPGNDLAILRVDEAVPPLPIAPDPRPGTAGAVLGYPDNGPYAVTAARLGDTDTAISEDSYGNGPIQRSIVSLRGPVRSGNSGGPLVDSRGRALATVFAATTSGPRGGFGVPNEIVRSALAGITGPVDTGPCTG
;
A
#
# COMPACT_ATOMS: atom_id res chain seq x y z
N MET A 1 -38.06 9.34 42.30
CA MET A 1 -38.34 8.23 41.36
C MET A 1 -38.39 8.66 39.88
N ARG A 2 -38.96 9.81 39.50
CA ARG A 2 -39.04 10.24 38.08
C ARG A 2 -37.66 10.46 37.40
N GLY A 3 -36.65 11.01 38.10
CA GLY A 3 -35.33 11.28 37.54
C GLY A 3 -34.50 10.02 37.23
N MET A 4 -34.63 8.97 38.05
CA MET A 4 -33.90 7.70 37.86
C MET A 4 -34.45 6.89 36.69
N LEU A 5 -35.78 6.94 36.44
CA LEU A 5 -36.38 6.32 35.26
C LEU A 5 -35.96 7.02 33.96
N SER A 6 -35.84 8.35 33.96
CA SER A 6 -35.37 9.12 32.80
C SER A 6 -33.89 8.84 32.48
N PHE A 7 -33.04 8.70 33.49
CA PHE A 7 -31.63 8.33 33.32
C PHE A 7 -31.46 6.92 32.75
N LEU A 8 -32.19 5.94 33.28
CA LEU A 8 -32.17 4.56 32.82
C LEU A 8 -32.67 4.45 31.34
N ALA A 9 -33.70 5.22 30.97
CA ALA A 9 -34.19 5.28 29.61
C ALA A 9 -33.16 5.87 28.65
N SER A 10 -32.42 6.92 29.05
CA SER A 10 -31.36 7.51 28.24
C SER A 10 -30.18 6.55 28.06
N VAL A 11 -29.75 5.83 29.10
CA VAL A 11 -28.68 4.83 29.01
C VAL A 11 -29.10 3.67 28.09
N ALA A 12 -30.33 3.16 28.21
CA ALA A 12 -30.85 2.11 27.36
C ALA A 12 -30.92 2.54 25.89
N PHE A 13 -31.30 3.80 25.63
CA PHE A 13 -31.32 4.36 24.26
C PHE A 13 -29.92 4.45 23.66
N VAL A 14 -28.92 4.92 24.41
CA VAL A 14 -27.53 5.00 23.96
C VAL A 14 -26.96 3.60 23.67
N LEU A 15 -27.21 2.63 24.54
CA LEU A 15 -26.77 1.25 24.32
C LEU A 15 -27.44 0.60 23.11
N ALA A 16 -28.73 0.85 22.90
CA ALA A 16 -29.45 0.40 21.72
C ALA A 16 -28.92 1.05 20.43
N ALA A 17 -28.60 2.34 20.47
CA ALA A 17 -28.00 3.05 19.33
C ALA A 17 -26.60 2.51 18.99
N ILE A 18 -25.75 2.24 19.99
CA ILE A 18 -24.42 1.62 19.81
C ILE A 18 -24.56 0.20 19.22
N TRP A 19 -25.53 -0.57 19.72
CA TRP A 19 -25.77 -1.91 19.20
C TRP A 19 -26.28 -1.90 17.76
N LEU A 20 -27.21 -0.99 17.43
CA LEU A 20 -27.72 -0.78 16.07
C LEU A 20 -26.61 -0.33 15.12
N LEU A 21 -25.77 0.64 15.53
CA LEU A 21 -24.62 1.09 14.75
C LEU A 21 -23.64 -0.06 14.50
N GLY A 22 -23.36 -0.86 15.55
CA GLY A 22 -22.53 -2.06 15.41
C GLY A 22 -23.14 -3.14 14.49
N ALA A 23 -24.46 -3.28 14.46
CA ALA A 23 -25.15 -4.18 13.56
C ALA A 23 -25.11 -3.67 12.11
N VAL A 24 -25.31 -2.38 11.89
CA VAL A 24 -25.18 -1.73 10.56
C VAL A 24 -23.77 -1.87 10.02
N LEU A 25 -22.75 -1.58 10.82
CA LEU A 25 -21.33 -1.72 10.42
C LEU A 25 -20.92 -3.17 10.12
N ARG A 26 -21.63 -4.17 10.71
CA ARG A 26 -21.44 -5.60 10.43
C ARG A 26 -22.32 -6.11 9.30
N SER A 27 -23.23 -5.30 8.75
CA SER A 27 -24.10 -5.74 7.67
C SER A 27 -23.27 -6.10 6.43
N PRO A 28 -23.66 -7.14 5.67
CA PRO A 28 -22.93 -7.53 4.46
C PRO A 28 -22.95 -6.44 3.38
N GLU A 29 -23.89 -5.52 3.43
CA GLU A 29 -24.01 -4.39 2.50
C GLU A 29 -22.98 -3.29 2.83
N VAL A 30 -22.82 -2.94 4.11
CA VAL A 30 -21.79 -2.00 4.56
C VAL A 30 -20.41 -2.61 4.36
N ARG A 31 -20.20 -3.89 4.70
CA ARG A 31 -18.94 -4.57 4.41
C ARG A 31 -18.61 -4.57 2.92
N ARG A 32 -19.59 -4.84 2.03
CA ARG A 32 -19.38 -4.74 0.57
C ARG A 32 -19.13 -3.32 0.08
N ALA A 33 -19.68 -2.30 0.74
CA ALA A 33 -19.38 -0.90 0.44
C ALA A 33 -17.93 -0.56 0.85
N PHE A 34 -17.45 -1.06 2.00
CA PHE A 34 -16.05 -0.92 2.41
C PHE A 34 -15.10 -1.80 1.57
N GLU A 35 -15.53 -3.00 1.14
CA GLU A 35 -14.77 -3.85 0.21
C GLU A 35 -14.60 -3.20 -1.18
N ARG A 36 -15.50 -2.30 -1.58
CA ARG A 36 -15.35 -1.49 -2.81
C ARG A 36 -14.35 -0.33 -2.68
N ILE A 37 -13.92 -0.01 -1.48
CA ILE A 37 -12.92 1.03 -1.18
C ILE A 37 -11.52 0.40 -1.03
N ASP A 38 -11.39 -0.93 -1.16
CA ASP A 38 -10.10 -1.61 -1.17
C ASP A 38 -9.46 -1.47 -2.57
N PRO A 39 -8.53 -0.51 -2.75
CA PRO A 39 -7.88 -0.29 -4.05
C PRO A 39 -6.84 -1.35 -4.37
N LEU A 40 -6.58 -2.33 -3.47
CA LEU A 40 -5.56 -3.35 -3.71
C LEU A 40 -5.98 -4.26 -4.88
N PRO A 41 -5.34 -4.18 -6.04
CA PRO A 41 -5.59 -5.06 -7.17
C PRO A 41 -5.39 -6.53 -6.77
N ARG A 42 -6.28 -7.38 -7.28
CA ARG A 42 -6.23 -8.82 -7.05
C ARG A 42 -5.95 -9.54 -8.35
N ILE A 43 -4.78 -10.14 -8.45
CA ILE A 43 -4.34 -10.83 -9.66
C ILE A 43 -4.48 -12.34 -9.46
N ALA A 44 -5.20 -13.00 -10.41
CA ALA A 44 -5.25 -14.45 -10.46
C ALA A 44 -3.93 -14.98 -11.03
N GLY A 45 -3.19 -15.70 -10.21
CA GLY A 45 -1.92 -16.31 -10.64
C GLY A 45 -1.36 -17.22 -9.56
N PRO A 46 -0.47 -18.14 -9.92
CA PRO A 46 0.23 -18.94 -8.93
C PRO A 46 1.07 -18.02 -8.05
N GLY A 47 1.02 -18.23 -6.74
CA GLY A 47 1.95 -17.57 -5.82
C GLY A 47 3.40 -17.90 -6.18
N ALA A 48 4.35 -17.06 -5.76
CA ALA A 48 5.76 -17.24 -6.03
C ALA A 48 6.24 -18.67 -5.67
N PRO A 49 6.88 -19.41 -6.59
CA PRO A 49 7.34 -20.79 -6.38
C PRO A 49 8.62 -20.83 -5.53
N VAL A 50 8.66 -20.07 -4.46
CA VAL A 50 9.77 -19.98 -3.50
C VAL A 50 9.36 -20.54 -2.15
N SER A 51 10.34 -20.84 -1.28
CA SER A 51 10.08 -21.34 0.06
C SER A 51 9.27 -20.35 0.92
N ALA A 52 8.64 -20.83 1.99
CA ALA A 52 7.88 -19.98 2.90
C ALA A 52 8.76 -18.85 3.49
N PRO A 53 8.19 -17.68 3.78
CA PRO A 53 8.91 -16.61 4.47
C PRO A 53 9.38 -17.06 5.85
N ASP A 54 10.55 -16.55 6.28
CA ASP A 54 11.03 -16.69 7.65
C ASP A 54 10.50 -15.54 8.50
N PRO A 55 9.67 -15.81 9.52
CA PRO A 55 9.13 -14.75 10.38
C PRO A 55 10.22 -13.95 11.13
N ALA A 56 11.40 -14.51 11.33
CA ALA A 56 12.49 -13.86 12.06
C ALA A 56 12.94 -12.54 11.40
N ILE A 57 12.78 -12.42 10.06
CA ILE A 57 13.16 -11.19 9.33
C ILE A 57 12.40 -9.95 9.80
N ALA A 58 11.19 -10.10 10.30
CA ALA A 58 10.40 -8.98 10.84
C ALA A 58 11.03 -8.36 12.11
N SER A 59 11.95 -9.08 12.75
CA SER A 59 12.69 -8.62 13.94
C SER A 59 14.09 -8.13 13.62
N ASP A 60 14.52 -8.21 12.36
CA ASP A 60 15.84 -7.75 11.93
C ASP A 60 16.01 -6.25 12.20
N PRO A 61 17.16 -5.81 12.79
CA PRO A 61 17.40 -4.40 13.13
C PRO A 61 17.40 -3.46 11.91
N ASP A 62 17.89 -3.91 10.76
CA ASP A 62 17.93 -3.08 9.55
C ASP A 62 16.55 -2.97 8.91
N VAL A 63 15.74 -4.05 8.94
CA VAL A 63 14.34 -4.02 8.53
C VAL A 63 13.54 -3.08 9.44
N ARG A 64 13.77 -3.11 10.75
CA ARG A 64 13.12 -2.16 11.68
C ARG A 64 13.55 -0.71 11.42
N ARG A 65 14.82 -0.49 11.12
CA ARG A 65 15.33 0.86 10.78
C ARG A 65 14.70 1.40 9.52
N ALA A 66 14.40 0.52 8.55
CA ALA A 66 13.74 0.87 7.30
C ALA A 66 12.33 1.50 7.51
N SER A 67 11.69 1.30 8.68
CA SER A 67 10.40 1.93 9.01
C SER A 67 10.42 3.46 8.88
N ARG A 68 11.56 4.09 9.17
CA ARG A 68 11.73 5.56 9.10
C ARG A 68 11.60 6.12 7.69
N SER A 69 11.72 5.26 6.69
CA SER A 69 11.63 5.61 5.28
C SER A 69 10.29 5.20 4.66
N VAL A 70 9.37 4.64 5.47
CA VAL A 70 8.05 4.21 5.03
C VAL A 70 7.01 5.21 5.52
N VAL A 71 6.13 5.62 4.63
CA VAL A 71 5.09 6.60 4.90
C VAL A 71 3.71 5.99 4.62
N ARG A 72 2.70 6.50 5.31
CA ARG A 72 1.31 6.33 4.92
C ARG A 72 1.02 7.37 3.83
N VAL A 73 0.31 6.98 2.78
CA VAL A 73 -0.18 7.89 1.74
C VAL A 73 -1.68 8.00 1.90
N LEU A 74 -2.18 9.22 1.98
CA LEU A 74 -3.61 9.51 2.13
C LEU A 74 -3.99 10.63 1.18
N GLY A 75 -5.14 10.52 0.56
CA GLY A 75 -5.73 11.58 -0.23
C GLY A 75 -7.22 11.40 -0.42
N THR A 76 -7.88 12.39 -1.02
CA THR A 76 -9.30 12.34 -1.34
C THR A 76 -9.47 12.35 -2.85
N ALA A 77 -10.14 11.34 -3.38
CA ALA A 77 -10.51 11.23 -4.78
C ALA A 77 -11.98 10.87 -4.92
N CYS A 78 -12.74 11.59 -5.74
CA CYS A 78 -14.19 11.40 -5.95
C CYS A 78 -15.01 11.34 -4.65
N GLY A 79 -14.62 12.09 -3.63
CA GLY A 79 -15.30 12.14 -2.33
C GLY A 79 -15.03 10.94 -1.43
N LEU A 80 -14.06 10.07 -1.78
CA LEU A 80 -13.61 8.93 -0.99
C LEU A 80 -12.18 9.16 -0.48
N GLY A 81 -11.93 8.78 0.77
CA GLY A 81 -10.57 8.69 1.29
C GLY A 81 -9.88 7.44 0.73
N ILE A 82 -8.77 7.62 0.04
CA ILE A 82 -7.93 6.54 -0.47
C ILE A 82 -6.65 6.51 0.34
N GLU A 83 -6.29 5.33 0.85
CA GLU A 83 -5.12 5.14 1.69
C GLU A 83 -4.24 4.01 1.16
N GLY A 84 -2.93 4.21 1.26
CA GLY A 84 -1.92 3.23 0.93
C GLY A 84 -0.63 3.47 1.70
N SER A 85 0.41 2.84 1.25
CA SER A 85 1.79 2.99 1.74
C SER A 85 2.66 3.66 0.68
N GLY A 86 3.78 4.20 1.11
CA GLY A 86 4.86 4.68 0.25
C GLY A 86 6.20 4.51 0.94
N TRP A 87 7.27 4.72 0.20
CA TRP A 87 8.62 4.70 0.74
C TRP A 87 9.52 5.73 0.04
N VAL A 88 10.42 6.30 0.78
CA VAL A 88 11.35 7.31 0.27
C VAL A 88 12.47 6.62 -0.49
N ALA A 89 12.58 6.86 -1.79
CA ALA A 89 13.63 6.29 -2.64
C ALA A 89 14.88 7.16 -2.73
N THR A 90 14.67 8.47 -2.74
CA THR A 90 15.72 9.50 -2.65
C THR A 90 15.19 10.64 -1.78
N PRO A 91 16.05 11.52 -1.22
CA PRO A 91 15.57 12.64 -0.41
C PRO A 91 14.48 13.44 -1.13
N GLY A 92 13.33 13.61 -0.48
CA GLY A 92 12.19 14.35 -1.03
C GLY A 92 11.36 13.61 -2.09
N LEU A 93 11.65 12.33 -2.43
CA LEU A 93 10.88 11.56 -3.40
C LEU A 93 10.34 10.26 -2.78
N VAL A 94 9.02 10.17 -2.73
CA VAL A 94 8.26 9.02 -2.20
C VAL A 94 7.72 8.20 -3.37
N VAL A 95 8.01 6.93 -3.39
CA VAL A 95 7.44 5.93 -4.32
C VAL A 95 6.16 5.36 -3.72
N THR A 96 5.11 5.28 -4.53
CA THR A 96 3.83 4.64 -4.20
C THR A 96 3.21 4.05 -5.47
N ASN A 97 1.96 3.55 -5.41
CA ASN A 97 1.25 3.08 -6.60
C ASN A 97 0.40 4.18 -7.25
N ALA A 98 0.15 4.04 -8.54
CA ALA A 98 -0.72 4.94 -9.29
C ALA A 98 -2.16 4.88 -8.77
N HIS A 99 -2.71 3.67 -8.51
CA HIS A 99 -4.07 3.51 -7.99
C HIS A 99 -4.27 4.13 -6.59
N VAL A 100 -3.20 4.32 -5.82
CA VAL A 100 -3.28 4.97 -4.49
C VAL A 100 -3.52 6.47 -4.62
N VAL A 101 -3.02 7.10 -5.68
CA VAL A 101 -3.08 8.56 -5.86
C VAL A 101 -3.94 9.00 -7.05
N ALA A 102 -4.60 8.07 -7.73
CA ALA A 102 -5.43 8.35 -8.91
C ALA A 102 -6.56 9.34 -8.58
N GLY A 103 -6.61 10.45 -9.32
CA GLY A 103 -7.64 11.47 -9.20
C GLY A 103 -7.67 12.19 -7.86
N GLN A 104 -6.59 12.18 -7.07
CA GLN A 104 -6.53 12.92 -5.83
C GLN A 104 -6.35 14.41 -6.10
N ASP A 105 -7.19 15.24 -5.46
CA ASP A 105 -7.05 16.69 -5.47
C ASP A 105 -5.91 17.15 -4.55
N GLU A 106 -5.77 16.48 -3.40
CA GLU A 106 -4.74 16.71 -2.40
C GLU A 106 -4.21 15.37 -1.92
N THR A 107 -2.88 15.25 -1.89
CA THR A 107 -2.18 14.06 -1.38
C THR A 107 -1.31 14.43 -0.20
N GLU A 108 -1.44 13.69 0.88
CA GLU A 108 -0.66 13.83 2.10
C GLU A 108 0.12 12.54 2.37
N VAL A 109 1.32 12.66 2.89
CA VAL A 109 2.07 11.53 3.43
C VAL A 109 2.32 11.72 4.92
N THR A 110 2.11 10.67 5.69
CA THR A 110 2.37 10.68 7.14
C THR A 110 3.55 9.76 7.44
N THR A 111 4.56 10.27 8.10
CA THR A 111 5.74 9.52 8.52
C THR A 111 5.43 8.61 9.73
N VAL A 112 6.32 7.68 10.06
CA VAL A 112 6.13 6.74 11.18
C VAL A 112 6.08 7.42 12.55
N ASP A 113 6.68 8.61 12.69
CA ASP A 113 6.63 9.45 13.89
C ASP A 113 5.45 10.45 13.91
N GLY A 114 4.59 10.39 12.90
CA GLY A 114 3.32 11.12 12.84
C GLY A 114 3.41 12.51 12.20
N ALA A 115 4.54 12.89 11.60
CA ALA A 115 4.60 14.13 10.83
C ALA A 115 3.80 13.99 9.53
N SER A 116 2.96 14.99 9.23
CA SER A 116 2.14 15.07 8.02
C SER A 116 2.74 16.06 7.05
N LEU A 117 2.90 15.66 5.80
CA LEU A 117 3.59 16.41 4.75
C LEU A 117 2.71 16.44 3.50
N ASP A 118 2.56 17.63 2.92
CA ASP A 118 1.94 17.75 1.59
C ASP A 118 2.82 17.08 0.54
N ALA A 119 2.20 16.36 -0.38
CA ALA A 119 2.89 15.59 -1.41
C ALA A 119 2.36 15.93 -2.80
N VAL A 120 3.28 16.21 -3.72
CA VAL A 120 2.94 16.59 -5.11
C VAL A 120 3.36 15.47 -6.06
N PRO A 121 2.45 14.90 -6.87
CA PRO A 121 2.80 13.91 -7.89
C PRO A 121 3.78 14.50 -8.91
N VAL A 122 4.90 13.79 -9.15
CA VAL A 122 5.95 14.17 -10.10
C VAL A 122 6.23 13.08 -11.13
N HIS A 123 5.65 11.91 -10.95
CA HIS A 123 5.57 10.84 -11.93
C HIS A 123 4.30 10.04 -11.72
N TYR A 124 3.61 9.68 -12.81
CA TYR A 124 2.38 8.90 -12.77
C TYR A 124 2.32 7.95 -13.97
N ASP A 125 2.34 6.65 -13.69
CA ASP A 125 2.33 5.57 -14.69
C ASP A 125 1.26 4.54 -14.32
N PRO A 126 0.03 4.70 -14.82
CA PRO A 126 -1.05 3.76 -14.55
C PRO A 126 -0.81 2.37 -15.16
N GLY A 127 -0.01 2.27 -16.22
CA GLY A 127 0.32 0.99 -16.85
C GLY A 127 1.17 0.08 -15.97
N ASN A 128 2.19 0.62 -15.31
CA ASN A 128 3.01 -0.12 -14.34
C ASN A 128 2.49 0.00 -12.90
N ASP A 129 1.42 0.76 -12.70
CA ASP A 129 0.84 1.05 -11.38
C ASP A 129 1.87 1.67 -10.43
N LEU A 130 2.56 2.72 -10.91
CA LEU A 130 3.62 3.41 -10.20
C LEU A 130 3.37 4.91 -10.18
N ALA A 131 3.57 5.54 -9.02
CA ALA A 131 3.62 6.99 -8.87
C ALA A 131 4.81 7.40 -8.00
N ILE A 132 5.31 8.62 -8.23
CA ILE A 132 6.33 9.25 -7.38
C ILE A 132 5.80 10.59 -6.94
N LEU A 133 5.88 10.84 -5.65
CA LEU A 133 5.45 12.07 -5.00
C LEU A 133 6.68 12.84 -4.54
N ARG A 134 6.65 14.17 -4.67
CA ARG A 134 7.62 15.06 -4.06
C ARG A 134 7.09 15.56 -2.73
N VAL A 135 7.97 15.57 -1.72
CA VAL A 135 7.74 16.19 -0.42
C VAL A 135 8.88 17.14 -0.09
N ASP A 136 8.61 18.22 0.62
CA ASP A 136 9.60 19.26 0.91
C ASP A 136 10.47 18.97 2.15
N GLU A 137 10.28 17.81 2.80
CA GLU A 137 11.03 17.41 3.97
C GLU A 137 11.99 16.24 3.74
N ALA A 138 13.08 16.23 4.49
CA ALA A 138 14.13 15.22 4.41
C ALA A 138 13.77 13.97 5.25
N VAL A 139 12.94 13.08 4.70
CA VAL A 139 12.74 11.73 5.24
C VAL A 139 13.90 10.84 4.74
N PRO A 140 14.51 9.98 5.61
CA PRO A 140 15.62 9.13 5.19
C PRO A 140 15.25 8.19 4.05
N PRO A 141 16.05 8.08 2.98
CA PRO A 141 15.75 7.18 1.88
C PRO A 141 16.12 5.72 2.18
N LEU A 142 15.41 4.78 1.56
CA LEU A 142 15.80 3.37 1.46
C LEU A 142 16.72 3.17 0.27
N PRO A 143 17.85 2.46 0.43
CA PRO A 143 18.63 2.03 -0.70
C PRO A 143 17.84 1.06 -1.59
N ILE A 144 17.91 1.21 -2.90
CA ILE A 144 17.33 0.27 -3.85
C ILE A 144 18.32 -0.87 -4.10
N ALA A 145 17.91 -2.12 -3.87
CA ALA A 145 18.74 -3.28 -4.16
C ALA A 145 19.13 -3.33 -5.64
N PRO A 146 20.42 -3.48 -6.00
CA PRO A 146 20.85 -3.40 -7.40
C PRO A 146 20.37 -4.57 -8.25
N ASP A 147 20.30 -5.77 -7.68
CA ASP A 147 19.99 -7.02 -8.38
C ASP A 147 19.20 -7.95 -7.45
N PRO A 148 17.88 -7.72 -7.27
CA PRO A 148 17.06 -8.58 -6.45
C PRO A 148 16.93 -9.96 -7.09
N ARG A 149 17.17 -11.04 -6.31
CA ARG A 149 17.13 -12.42 -6.82
C ARG A 149 15.95 -13.19 -6.24
N PRO A 150 15.30 -14.07 -7.03
CA PRO A 150 14.28 -14.98 -6.52
C PRO A 150 14.79 -15.77 -5.31
N GLY A 151 13.91 -16.00 -4.33
CA GLY A 151 14.25 -16.64 -3.09
C GLY A 151 14.85 -15.72 -2.01
N THR A 152 15.13 -14.46 -2.31
CA THR A 152 15.62 -13.49 -1.31
C THR A 152 14.58 -13.32 -0.20
N ALA A 153 15.00 -13.56 1.07
CA ALA A 153 14.17 -13.29 2.23
C ALA A 153 13.94 -11.78 2.38
N GLY A 154 12.73 -11.39 2.71
CA GLY A 154 12.36 -9.98 2.83
C GLY A 154 11.17 -9.77 3.75
N ALA A 155 10.81 -8.51 3.95
CA ALA A 155 9.63 -8.10 4.68
C ALA A 155 8.88 -7.00 3.89
N VAL A 156 7.56 -7.12 3.83
CA VAL A 156 6.67 -6.05 3.36
C VAL A 156 6.46 -5.07 4.51
N LEU A 157 6.72 -3.80 4.25
CA LEU A 157 6.55 -2.70 5.19
C LEU A 157 5.40 -1.81 4.72
N GLY A 158 4.53 -1.39 5.63
CA GLY A 158 3.41 -0.50 5.27
C GLY A 158 2.33 -0.43 6.33
N TYR A 159 1.14 0.02 5.92
CA TYR A 159 -0.01 0.30 6.78
C TYR A 159 -1.22 -0.55 6.38
N PRO A 160 -1.18 -1.89 6.62
CA PRO A 160 -2.24 -2.79 6.17
C PRO A 160 -3.58 -2.50 6.84
N ASP A 161 -4.66 -2.65 6.07
CA ASP A 161 -6.05 -2.54 6.51
C ASP A 161 -6.37 -1.18 7.17
N ASN A 162 -5.72 -0.10 6.70
CA ASN A 162 -5.77 1.26 7.26
C ASN A 162 -5.39 1.31 8.75
N GLY A 163 -4.61 0.34 9.17
CA GLY A 163 -4.17 0.13 10.54
C GLY A 163 -2.82 0.78 10.85
N PRO A 164 -2.22 0.43 11.99
CA PRO A 164 -0.89 0.89 12.34
C PRO A 164 0.18 0.31 11.40
N TYR A 165 1.36 0.95 11.38
CA TYR A 165 2.52 0.42 10.70
C TYR A 165 2.80 -1.04 11.08
N ALA A 166 3.06 -1.85 10.07
CA ALA A 166 3.33 -3.28 10.25
C ALA A 166 4.50 -3.75 9.38
N VAL A 167 5.17 -4.79 9.87
CA VAL A 167 6.23 -5.52 9.18
C VAL A 167 5.75 -6.94 8.98
N THR A 168 5.67 -7.39 7.73
CA THR A 168 5.17 -8.73 7.40
C THR A 168 6.23 -9.50 6.63
N ALA A 169 6.66 -10.64 7.17
CA ALA A 169 7.65 -11.49 6.50
C ALA A 169 7.18 -11.93 5.12
N ALA A 170 8.06 -11.81 4.13
CA ALA A 170 7.81 -12.20 2.76
C ALA A 170 9.08 -12.74 2.10
N ARG A 171 8.95 -13.27 0.89
CA ARG A 171 10.07 -13.74 0.08
C ARG A 171 9.86 -13.31 -1.36
N LEU A 172 10.90 -12.77 -1.97
CA LEU A 172 10.90 -12.37 -3.38
C LEU A 172 10.80 -13.62 -4.26
N GLY A 173 9.94 -13.58 -5.27
CA GLY A 173 9.83 -14.58 -6.33
C GLY A 173 10.48 -14.13 -7.62
N ASP A 174 10.04 -14.72 -8.72
CA ASP A 174 10.53 -14.42 -10.05
C ASP A 174 9.94 -13.10 -10.59
N THR A 175 10.68 -12.46 -11.48
CA THR A 175 10.20 -11.34 -12.29
C THR A 175 9.76 -11.89 -13.64
N ASP A 176 8.50 -11.66 -13.98
CA ASP A 176 7.89 -12.17 -15.20
C ASP A 176 7.13 -11.06 -15.94
N THR A 177 6.86 -11.29 -17.21
CA THR A 177 5.94 -10.45 -17.96
C THR A 177 4.52 -11.01 -17.80
N ALA A 178 3.62 -10.19 -17.29
CA ALA A 178 2.23 -10.55 -17.10
C ALA A 178 1.31 -9.76 -18.05
N ILE A 179 0.20 -10.38 -18.42
CA ILE A 179 -0.95 -9.72 -19.03
C ILE A 179 -1.92 -9.41 -17.92
N SER A 180 -2.22 -8.12 -17.72
CA SER A 180 -3.11 -7.64 -16.65
C SER A 180 -3.90 -6.42 -17.13
N GLU A 181 -4.55 -5.77 -16.22
CA GLU A 181 -5.18 -4.45 -16.41
C GLU A 181 -4.27 -3.35 -15.84
N ASP A 182 -4.44 -2.11 -16.32
CA ASP A 182 -3.81 -0.93 -15.73
C ASP A 182 -4.45 -0.59 -14.36
N SER A 183 -4.01 0.50 -13.73
CA SER A 183 -4.57 0.94 -12.43
C SER A 183 -6.01 1.42 -12.49
N TYR A 184 -6.60 1.57 -13.68
CA TYR A 184 -8.01 1.89 -13.91
C TYR A 184 -8.86 0.69 -14.32
N GLY A 185 -8.29 -0.50 -14.40
CA GLY A 185 -8.97 -1.70 -14.90
C GLY A 185 -9.08 -1.77 -16.41
N ASN A 186 -8.36 -0.92 -17.16
CA ASN A 186 -8.31 -1.01 -18.62
C ASN A 186 -7.27 -2.04 -19.06
N GLY A 187 -7.60 -2.82 -20.06
CA GLY A 187 -6.69 -3.85 -20.56
C GLY A 187 -7.24 -4.64 -21.74
N PRO A 188 -6.52 -5.70 -22.13
CA PRO A 188 -5.29 -6.21 -21.52
C PRO A 188 -4.05 -5.37 -21.82
N ILE A 189 -3.17 -5.19 -20.83
CA ILE A 189 -1.84 -4.61 -21.01
C ILE A 189 -0.75 -5.62 -20.62
N GLN A 190 0.44 -5.45 -21.20
CA GLN A 190 1.61 -6.25 -20.86
C GLN A 190 2.55 -5.43 -20.00
N ARG A 191 2.93 -5.94 -18.82
CA ARG A 191 3.87 -5.29 -17.90
C ARG A 191 4.77 -6.27 -17.17
N SER A 192 5.94 -5.80 -16.74
CA SER A 192 6.84 -6.57 -15.88
C SER A 192 6.38 -6.51 -14.44
N ILE A 193 6.26 -7.65 -13.79
CA ILE A 193 5.89 -7.78 -12.38
C ILE A 193 6.85 -8.73 -11.68
N VAL A 194 7.08 -8.52 -10.38
CA VAL A 194 7.78 -9.48 -9.54
C VAL A 194 6.80 -10.12 -8.57
N SER A 195 6.81 -11.45 -8.51
CA SER A 195 5.99 -12.20 -7.58
C SER A 195 6.60 -12.18 -6.18
N LEU A 196 5.77 -12.31 -5.15
CA LEU A 196 6.24 -12.46 -3.76
C LEU A 196 5.37 -13.45 -3.00
N ARG A 197 5.98 -14.19 -2.09
CA ARG A 197 5.32 -15.09 -1.16
C ARG A 197 5.29 -14.48 0.22
N GLY A 198 4.10 -14.37 0.81
CA GLY A 198 3.85 -13.75 2.11
C GLY A 198 2.51 -13.03 2.12
N PRO A 199 1.94 -12.73 3.29
CA PRO A 199 0.67 -12.01 3.35
C PRO A 199 0.82 -10.59 2.78
N VAL A 200 0.02 -10.27 1.76
CA VAL A 200 -0.18 -8.92 1.23
C VAL A 200 -1.65 -8.56 1.49
N ARG A 201 -1.89 -7.39 2.04
CA ARG A 201 -3.21 -6.89 2.43
C ARG A 201 -3.44 -5.49 1.88
N SER A 202 -4.70 -5.08 1.83
CA SER A 202 -5.06 -3.70 1.56
C SER A 202 -4.23 -2.73 2.40
N GLY A 203 -3.86 -1.57 1.86
CA GLY A 203 -2.95 -0.62 2.52
C GLY A 203 -1.46 -0.97 2.41
N ASN A 204 -1.07 -2.20 1.99
CA ASN A 204 0.31 -2.49 1.63
C ASN A 204 0.70 -1.92 0.24
N SER A 205 -0.28 -1.53 -0.59
CA SER A 205 -0.07 -0.89 -1.89
C SER A 205 0.87 0.30 -1.78
N GLY A 206 1.90 0.33 -2.62
CA GLY A 206 2.94 1.35 -2.63
C GLY A 206 4.06 1.13 -1.60
N GLY A 207 3.87 0.22 -0.63
CA GLY A 207 4.88 -0.11 0.35
C GLY A 207 6.03 -0.95 -0.22
N PRO A 208 7.24 -0.88 0.36
CA PRO A 208 8.38 -1.64 -0.12
C PRO A 208 8.35 -3.08 0.41
N LEU A 209 8.81 -4.03 -0.42
CA LEU A 209 9.42 -5.26 0.04
C LEU A 209 10.90 -4.96 0.28
N VAL A 210 11.42 -5.16 1.48
CA VAL A 210 12.84 -4.93 1.81
C VAL A 210 13.56 -6.23 2.14
N ASP A 211 14.88 -6.29 1.89
CA ASP A 211 15.74 -7.39 2.34
C ASP A 211 16.20 -7.20 3.79
N SER A 212 16.96 -8.16 4.33
CA SER A 212 17.55 -8.11 5.68
C SER A 212 18.57 -6.97 5.90
N ARG A 213 18.93 -6.21 4.86
CA ARG A 213 19.77 -5.01 4.94
C ARG A 213 18.95 -3.73 4.83
N GLY A 214 17.61 -3.81 4.85
CA GLY A 214 16.72 -2.68 4.68
C GLY A 214 16.72 -2.08 3.27
N ARG A 215 17.14 -2.81 2.23
CA ARG A 215 17.14 -2.34 0.84
C ARG A 215 15.84 -2.74 0.16
N ALA A 216 15.22 -1.83 -0.58
CA ALA A 216 14.02 -2.11 -1.37
C ALA A 216 14.30 -3.15 -2.47
N LEU A 217 13.52 -4.21 -2.50
CA LEU A 217 13.53 -5.28 -3.51
C LEU A 217 12.46 -5.06 -4.59
N ALA A 218 11.32 -4.49 -4.20
CA ALA A 218 10.17 -4.20 -5.06
C ALA A 218 9.20 -3.25 -4.36
N THR A 219 8.27 -2.65 -5.11
CA THR A 219 7.13 -1.89 -4.59
C THR A 219 5.86 -2.73 -4.72
N VAL A 220 5.20 -3.05 -3.62
CA VAL A 220 4.00 -3.90 -3.59
C VAL A 220 2.82 -3.20 -4.25
N PHE A 221 2.05 -3.89 -5.11
CA PHE A 221 0.88 -3.28 -5.74
C PHE A 221 -0.38 -4.18 -5.77
N ALA A 222 -0.24 -5.50 -5.59
CA ALA A 222 -1.38 -6.41 -5.69
C ALA A 222 -1.24 -7.62 -4.77
N ALA A 223 -2.37 -8.22 -4.39
CA ALA A 223 -2.43 -9.52 -3.71
C ALA A 223 -2.83 -10.64 -4.66
N THR A 224 -2.40 -11.89 -4.37
CA THR A 224 -2.87 -13.07 -5.10
C THR A 224 -4.29 -13.44 -4.65
N THR A 225 -5.12 -13.92 -5.59
CA THR A 225 -6.48 -14.41 -5.30
C THR A 225 -6.52 -15.92 -5.08
N SER A 226 -5.45 -16.64 -5.41
CA SER A 226 -5.40 -18.11 -5.36
C SER A 226 -4.04 -18.63 -4.95
N GLY A 227 -3.98 -19.86 -4.49
CA GLY A 227 -2.73 -20.50 -4.08
C GLY A 227 -2.20 -20.05 -2.71
N PRO A 228 -0.92 -20.24 -2.42
CA PRO A 228 -0.28 -19.74 -1.20
C PRO A 228 -0.40 -18.21 -1.13
N ARG A 229 -0.57 -17.68 0.09
CA ARG A 229 -0.62 -16.22 0.31
C ARG A 229 0.59 -15.55 -0.32
N GLY A 230 0.34 -14.57 -1.17
CA GLY A 230 1.37 -13.85 -1.91
C GLY A 230 0.82 -12.56 -2.49
N GLY A 231 1.64 -11.95 -3.33
CA GLY A 231 1.29 -10.74 -4.06
C GLY A 231 2.26 -10.49 -5.19
N PHE A 232 2.15 -9.29 -5.73
CA PHE A 232 2.99 -8.82 -6.82
C PHE A 232 3.53 -7.43 -6.51
N GLY A 233 4.70 -7.14 -7.05
CA GLY A 233 5.36 -5.84 -6.91
C GLY A 233 5.85 -5.31 -8.26
N VAL A 234 6.03 -4.00 -8.31
CA VAL A 234 6.72 -3.30 -9.39
C VAL A 234 8.23 -3.54 -9.23
N PRO A 235 8.93 -4.04 -10.27
CA PRO A 235 10.38 -4.26 -10.23
C PRO A 235 11.17 -2.95 -10.05
N ASN A 236 12.31 -3.03 -9.38
CA ASN A 236 13.17 -1.89 -9.10
C ASN A 236 13.69 -1.15 -10.34
N GLU A 237 13.82 -1.83 -11.47
CA GLU A 237 14.25 -1.19 -12.73
C GLU A 237 13.25 -0.16 -13.23
N ILE A 238 11.92 -0.45 -13.09
CA ILE A 238 10.85 0.48 -13.42
C ILE A 238 10.90 1.68 -12.47
N VAL A 239 11.08 1.45 -11.17
CA VAL A 239 11.23 2.53 -10.18
C VAL A 239 12.44 3.42 -10.50
N ARG A 240 13.60 2.83 -10.84
CA ARG A 240 14.80 3.62 -11.21
C ARG A 240 14.58 4.44 -12.47
N SER A 241 13.92 3.86 -13.48
CA SER A 241 13.59 4.55 -14.72
C SER A 241 12.66 5.74 -14.45
N ALA A 242 11.64 5.55 -13.63
CA ALA A 242 10.71 6.59 -13.24
C ALA A 242 11.42 7.74 -12.49
N LEU A 243 12.28 7.41 -11.50
CA LEU A 243 13.06 8.41 -10.76
C LEU A 243 13.97 9.24 -11.67
N ALA A 244 14.57 8.62 -12.68
CA ALA A 244 15.42 9.31 -13.65
C ALA A 244 14.64 10.19 -14.64
N GLY A 245 13.35 9.92 -14.84
CA GLY A 245 12.48 10.62 -15.79
C GLY A 245 11.71 11.81 -15.21
N ILE A 246 11.90 12.15 -13.95
CA ILE A 246 11.16 13.24 -13.28
C ILE A 246 11.53 14.60 -13.88
N THR A 247 10.53 15.33 -14.35
CA THR A 247 10.71 16.68 -14.91
C THR A 247 9.93 17.76 -14.16
N GLY A 248 8.87 17.42 -13.43
CA GLY A 248 8.02 18.36 -12.71
C GLY A 248 6.71 17.72 -12.24
N PRO A 249 5.78 18.50 -11.70
CA PRO A 249 4.45 18.04 -11.33
C PRO A 249 3.68 17.44 -12.52
N VAL A 250 2.90 16.40 -12.23
CA VAL A 250 2.04 15.71 -13.22
C VAL A 250 0.63 15.54 -12.67
N ASP A 251 -0.33 15.43 -13.58
CA ASP A 251 -1.71 15.07 -13.27
C ASP A 251 -1.82 13.55 -12.96
N THR A 252 -2.69 13.19 -12.04
CA THR A 252 -2.94 11.78 -11.66
C THR A 252 -4.19 11.18 -12.32
N GLY A 253 -4.71 11.85 -13.33
CA GLY A 253 -5.87 11.40 -14.10
C GLY A 253 -7.18 11.39 -13.31
N PRO A 254 -8.20 10.68 -13.80
CA PRO A 254 -9.44 10.49 -13.06
C PRO A 254 -9.25 9.57 -11.87
N CYS A 255 -10.20 9.57 -10.92
CA CYS A 255 -10.19 8.58 -9.85
C CYS A 255 -10.50 7.18 -10.37
N THR A 256 -9.91 6.18 -9.75
CA THR A 256 -10.26 4.77 -9.96
C THR A 256 -11.66 4.51 -9.41
N GLY A 257 -12.55 3.92 -10.23
CA GLY A 257 -13.93 3.63 -9.90
C GLY A 257 -14.11 2.39 -9.03
#